data_06b95d9140f5fd06d8d2879355942d94
#
_entry.id   06b95d9140f5fd06d8d2879355942d94
#
_cell.length_a   1.000
_cell.length_b   1.000
_cell.length_c   1.000
_cell.angle_alpha   90.00
_cell.angle_beta   90.00
_cell.angle_gamma   90.00
#
_symmetry.space_group_name_H-M   'P 1'
#
loop_
_entity.id
_entity.type
_entity.pdbx_description
1 polymer ?
#
loop_
_entity_poly.entity_id
_entity_poly.type
_entity_poly.pdbx_seq_one_letter_code
_entity_poly.pdbx_strand_id
1 'polypeptide(L)'
;MHENERYAAGLQVRRAVLGNAHVDRSLAARTPFTEEFQEFITRTAWGTVWTREGLPRHTRSLLTLAMMVARGHDEEFKLHVRAARNNGVSADEIKEVLLQAAIYCGVPAANHAFALAAPILAEQAAEGGANAAD
;
A
#
# COMPACT_ATOMS: atom_id res chain seq x y z
N MET A 1 11.01 -12.28 19.41
CA MET A 1 9.64 -11.79 19.61
C MET A 1 8.67 -12.97 19.54
N HIS A 2 7.78 -13.04 20.49
CA HIS A 2 6.77 -14.09 20.54
C HIS A 2 5.80 -13.96 19.35
N GLU A 3 5.25 -15.06 18.86
CA GLU A 3 4.35 -15.05 17.70
C GLU A 3 3.11 -14.17 17.94
N ASN A 4 2.53 -14.21 19.13
CA ASN A 4 1.39 -13.37 19.47
C ASN A 4 1.74 -11.88 19.49
N GLU A 5 2.94 -11.55 19.95
CA GLU A 5 3.44 -10.18 19.96
C GLU A 5 3.71 -9.70 18.54
N ARG A 6 4.25 -10.58 17.70
CA ARG A 6 4.52 -10.28 16.29
C ARG A 6 3.22 -10.05 15.53
N TYR A 7 2.20 -10.85 15.80
CA TYR A 7 0.89 -10.66 15.20
C TYR A 7 0.29 -9.32 15.60
N ALA A 8 0.30 -9.00 16.89
CA ALA A 8 -0.26 -7.74 17.41
C ALA A 8 0.47 -6.52 16.83
N ALA A 9 1.81 -6.56 16.82
CA ALA A 9 2.62 -5.50 16.24
C ALA A 9 2.36 -5.35 14.74
N GLY A 10 2.25 -6.48 14.04
CA GLY A 10 1.95 -6.50 12.60
C GLY A 10 0.57 -5.94 12.30
N LEU A 11 -0.42 -6.27 13.08
CA LEU A 11 -1.78 -5.75 12.89
C LEU A 11 -1.81 -4.22 13.06
N GLN A 12 -1.10 -3.71 14.06
CA GLN A 12 -0.99 -2.28 14.29
C GLN A 12 -0.35 -1.56 13.11
N VAL A 13 0.76 -2.10 12.59
CA VAL A 13 1.46 -1.53 11.43
C VAL A 13 0.60 -1.62 10.18
N ARG A 14 -0.04 -2.77 9.95
CA ARG A 14 -0.93 -2.97 8.80
C ARG A 14 -2.03 -1.91 8.78
N ARG A 15 -2.64 -1.63 9.94
CA ARG A 15 -3.67 -0.59 10.07
C ARG A 15 -3.12 0.80 9.79
N ALA A 16 -1.92 1.11 10.28
CA ALA A 16 -1.30 2.41 10.04
C ALA A 16 -0.97 2.62 8.56
N VAL A 17 -0.51 1.58 7.87
CA VAL A 17 -0.09 1.65 6.47
C VAL A 17 -1.29 1.62 5.52
N LEU A 18 -2.20 0.67 5.69
CA LEU A 18 -3.32 0.45 4.76
C LEU A 18 -4.62 1.16 5.16
N GLY A 19 -4.73 1.59 6.42
CA GLY A 19 -5.94 2.20 6.95
C GLY A 19 -6.87 1.18 7.60
N ASN A 20 -7.58 1.62 8.63
CA ASN A 20 -8.44 0.75 9.43
C ASN A 20 -9.58 0.15 8.61
N ALA A 21 -10.20 0.94 7.72
CA ALA A 21 -11.35 0.48 6.94
C ALA A 21 -10.97 -0.71 6.04
N HIS A 22 -9.84 -0.64 5.36
CA HIS A 22 -9.37 -1.75 4.51
C HIS A 22 -9.07 -3.00 5.34
N VAL A 23 -8.36 -2.83 6.46
CA VAL A 23 -7.98 -3.95 7.33
C VAL A 23 -9.24 -4.60 7.93
N ASP A 24 -10.20 -3.80 8.38
CA ASP A 24 -11.46 -4.33 8.91
C ASP A 24 -12.20 -5.15 7.86
N ARG A 25 -12.26 -4.69 6.60
CA ARG A 25 -12.87 -5.45 5.51
C ARG A 25 -12.15 -6.77 5.26
N SER A 26 -10.81 -6.73 5.25
CA SER A 26 -9.99 -7.94 5.06
C SER A 26 -10.21 -8.96 6.17
N LEU A 27 -10.27 -8.50 7.42
CA LEU A 27 -10.49 -9.37 8.56
C LEU A 27 -11.92 -9.94 8.56
N ALA A 28 -12.90 -9.13 8.20
CA ALA A 28 -14.30 -9.57 8.11
C ALA A 28 -14.52 -10.60 7.00
N ALA A 29 -13.72 -10.55 5.95
CA ALA A 29 -13.80 -11.47 4.81
C ALA A 29 -13.09 -12.80 5.04
N ARG A 30 -12.44 -13.00 6.20
CA ARG A 30 -11.73 -14.26 6.49
C ARG A 30 -12.71 -15.43 6.54
N THR A 31 -12.23 -16.55 6.01
CA THR A 31 -12.93 -17.84 6.06
C THR A 31 -11.98 -18.87 6.64
N PRO A 32 -12.44 -20.08 6.99
CA PRO A 32 -11.52 -21.14 7.41
C PRO A 32 -10.42 -21.44 6.40
N PHE A 33 -10.67 -21.19 5.12
CA PHE A 33 -9.68 -21.38 4.07
C PHE A 33 -8.60 -20.32 4.05
N THR A 34 -8.93 -19.06 4.38
CA THR A 34 -8.02 -17.92 4.27
C THR A 34 -7.42 -17.46 5.59
N GLU A 35 -7.93 -17.93 6.72
CA GLU A 35 -7.56 -17.42 8.04
C GLU A 35 -6.06 -17.57 8.33
N GLU A 36 -5.52 -18.74 8.10
CA GLU A 36 -4.09 -18.99 8.35
C GLU A 36 -3.19 -18.11 7.47
N PHE A 37 -3.61 -17.90 6.22
CA PHE A 37 -2.87 -17.01 5.32
C PHE A 37 -2.90 -15.57 5.83
N GLN A 38 -4.05 -15.08 6.28
CA GLN A 38 -4.15 -13.73 6.85
C GLN A 38 -3.28 -13.57 8.09
N GLU A 39 -3.26 -14.56 8.96
CA GLU A 39 -2.38 -14.56 10.13
C GLU A 39 -0.90 -14.59 9.72
N PHE A 40 -0.56 -15.41 8.75
CA PHE A 40 0.79 -15.53 8.24
C PHE A 40 1.31 -14.20 7.69
N ILE A 41 0.54 -13.53 6.83
CA ILE A 41 0.99 -12.26 6.25
C ILE A 41 1.02 -11.15 7.29
N THR A 42 0.13 -11.19 8.28
CA THR A 42 0.15 -10.20 9.36
C THR A 42 1.41 -10.33 10.20
N ARG A 43 1.83 -11.57 10.52
CA ARG A 43 3.06 -11.81 11.28
C ARG A 43 4.32 -11.52 10.47
N THR A 44 4.33 -11.90 9.19
CA THR A 44 5.55 -11.82 8.36
C THR A 44 5.68 -10.50 7.62
N ALA A 45 4.77 -10.17 6.73
CA ALA A 45 4.88 -8.91 5.98
C ALA A 45 4.80 -7.71 6.92
N TRP A 46 3.80 -7.68 7.76
CA TRP A 46 3.52 -6.53 8.62
C TRP A 46 4.28 -6.57 9.94
N GLY A 47 4.39 -7.73 10.56
CA GLY A 47 5.04 -7.89 11.86
C GLY A 47 6.54 -8.11 11.79
N THR A 48 7.09 -8.46 10.63
CA THR A 48 8.53 -8.73 10.48
C THR A 48 9.21 -7.74 9.55
N VAL A 49 8.58 -7.39 8.41
CA VAL A 49 9.22 -6.52 7.41
C VAL A 49 8.87 -5.05 7.62
N TRP A 50 7.58 -4.72 7.66
CA TRP A 50 7.16 -3.32 7.76
C TRP A 50 7.44 -2.68 9.12
N THR A 51 7.68 -3.49 10.15
CA THR A 51 8.10 -3.02 11.49
C THR A 51 9.59 -2.68 11.56
N ARG A 52 10.38 -3.05 10.55
CA ARG A 52 11.83 -2.85 10.59
C ARG A 52 12.19 -1.38 10.45
N GLU A 53 13.20 -0.95 11.20
CA GLU A 53 13.70 0.43 11.18
C GLU A 53 14.67 0.71 10.02
N GLY A 54 15.04 -0.32 9.26
CA GLY A 54 16.03 -0.19 8.18
C GLY A 54 15.63 0.75 7.05
N LEU A 55 14.32 0.88 6.79
CA LEU A 55 13.77 1.84 5.85
C LEU A 55 12.51 2.45 6.46
N PRO A 56 12.28 3.76 6.29
CA PRO A 56 11.03 4.37 6.75
C PRO A 56 9.84 3.87 5.92
N ARG A 57 8.64 3.97 6.47
CA ARG A 57 7.41 3.55 5.79
C ARG A 57 7.21 4.28 4.46
N HIS A 58 7.58 5.54 4.39
CA HIS A 58 7.56 6.32 3.16
C HIS A 58 8.32 5.58 2.04
N THR A 59 9.55 5.17 2.30
CA THR A 59 10.39 4.46 1.34
C THR A 59 9.81 3.08 1.00
N ARG A 60 9.33 2.35 2.00
CA ARG A 60 8.71 1.04 1.76
C ARG A 60 7.48 1.15 0.85
N SER A 61 6.69 2.21 1.03
CA SER A 61 5.53 2.48 0.20
C SER A 61 5.93 2.71 -1.27
N LEU A 62 6.98 3.52 -1.50
CA LEU A 62 7.51 3.76 -2.85
C LEU A 62 8.00 2.48 -3.51
N LEU A 63 8.74 1.65 -2.77
CA LEU A 63 9.25 0.37 -3.26
C LEU A 63 8.10 -0.57 -3.62
N THR A 64 7.08 -0.63 -2.78
CA THR A 64 5.92 -1.49 -3.03
C THR A 64 5.20 -1.09 -4.31
N LEU A 65 4.99 0.21 -4.52
CA LEU A 65 4.38 0.72 -5.75
C LEU A 65 5.16 0.26 -6.99
N ALA A 66 6.48 0.43 -6.97
CA ALA A 66 7.34 0.04 -8.08
C ALA A 66 7.28 -1.47 -8.34
N MET A 67 7.30 -2.27 -7.28
CA MET A 67 7.24 -3.73 -7.40
C MET A 67 5.90 -4.20 -7.97
N MET A 68 4.80 -3.54 -7.59
CA MET A 68 3.47 -3.89 -8.11
C MET A 68 3.36 -3.56 -9.60
N VAL A 69 3.96 -2.45 -10.04
CA VAL A 69 4.03 -2.12 -11.47
C VAL A 69 4.82 -3.18 -12.22
N ALA A 70 6.00 -3.53 -11.70
CA ALA A 70 6.89 -4.50 -12.34
C ALA A 70 6.26 -5.87 -12.46
N ARG A 71 5.47 -6.28 -11.46
CA ARG A 71 4.82 -7.59 -11.42
C ARG A 71 3.42 -7.59 -12.05
N GLY A 72 2.87 -6.43 -12.39
CA GLY A 72 1.54 -6.35 -12.97
C GLY A 72 0.40 -6.68 -11.99
N HIS A 73 0.61 -6.47 -10.70
CA HIS A 73 -0.42 -6.73 -9.68
C HIS A 73 -1.31 -5.51 -9.52
N ASP A 74 -2.29 -5.35 -10.40
CA ASP A 74 -3.13 -4.15 -10.53
C ASP A 74 -3.92 -3.83 -9.28
N GLU A 75 -4.58 -4.81 -8.68
CA GLU A 75 -5.42 -4.58 -7.49
C GLU A 75 -4.57 -4.16 -6.30
N GLU A 76 -3.42 -4.81 -6.10
CA GLU A 76 -2.48 -4.44 -5.05
C GLU A 76 -1.87 -3.06 -5.31
N PHE A 77 -1.59 -2.75 -6.58
CA PHE A 77 -1.09 -1.42 -6.95
C PHE A 77 -2.10 -0.34 -6.56
N LYS A 78 -3.37 -0.52 -6.91
CA LYS A 78 -4.43 0.44 -6.55
C LYS A 78 -4.56 0.60 -5.05
N LEU A 79 -4.50 -0.51 -4.30
CA LEU A 79 -4.53 -0.49 -2.84
C LEU A 79 -3.41 0.38 -2.28
N HIS A 80 -2.19 0.17 -2.77
CA HIS A 80 -1.03 0.91 -2.28
C HIS A 80 -0.98 2.36 -2.77
N VAL A 81 -1.58 2.68 -3.91
CA VAL A 81 -1.78 4.08 -4.32
C VAL A 81 -2.71 4.78 -3.32
N ARG A 82 -3.83 4.13 -2.94
CA ARG A 82 -4.74 4.69 -1.93
C ARG A 82 -4.06 4.85 -0.57
N ALA A 83 -3.26 3.88 -0.19
CA ALA A 83 -2.59 3.85 1.11
C ALA A 83 -1.38 4.79 1.19
N ALA A 84 -0.84 5.23 0.07
CA ALA A 84 0.42 5.98 0.01
C ALA A 84 0.38 7.23 0.92
N ARG A 85 -0.73 7.95 0.95
CA ARG A 85 -0.89 9.15 1.80
C ARG A 85 -0.73 8.83 3.30
N ASN A 86 -1.08 7.62 3.72
CA ASN A 86 -0.91 7.19 5.12
C ASN A 86 0.57 7.10 5.49
N ASN A 87 1.44 6.95 4.51
CA ASN A 87 2.88 6.75 4.68
C ASN A 87 3.69 8.00 4.28
N GLY A 88 3.00 9.13 4.08
CA GLY A 88 3.64 10.39 3.73
C GLY A 88 4.08 10.50 2.27
N VAL A 89 3.55 9.65 1.39
CA VAL A 89 3.87 9.68 -0.04
C VAL A 89 2.89 10.61 -0.76
N SER A 90 3.43 11.56 -1.51
CA SER A 90 2.63 12.53 -2.27
C SER A 90 2.31 12.00 -3.68
N ALA A 91 1.32 12.62 -4.32
CA ALA A 91 1.00 12.32 -5.72
C ALA A 91 2.19 12.58 -6.64
N ASP A 92 2.96 13.64 -6.37
CA ASP A 92 4.17 13.94 -7.15
C ASP A 92 5.22 12.85 -7.01
N GLU A 93 5.36 12.28 -5.82
CA GLU A 93 6.29 11.17 -5.58
C GLU A 93 5.84 9.90 -6.30
N ILE A 94 4.53 9.64 -6.33
CA ILE A 94 3.98 8.52 -7.11
C ILE A 94 4.31 8.72 -8.59
N LYS A 95 4.13 9.92 -9.11
CA LYS A 95 4.49 10.24 -10.48
C LYS A 95 5.96 9.93 -10.76
N GLU A 96 6.86 10.29 -9.85
CA GLU A 96 8.29 10.01 -10.01
C GLU A 96 8.57 8.50 -10.05
N VAL A 97 7.90 7.72 -9.20
CA VAL A 97 8.01 6.26 -9.23
C VAL A 97 7.61 5.71 -10.61
N LEU A 98 6.49 6.21 -11.15
CA LEU A 98 5.98 5.73 -12.44
C LEU A 98 6.84 6.16 -13.62
N LEU A 99 7.43 7.36 -13.55
CA LEU A 99 8.40 7.80 -14.57
C LEU A 99 9.62 6.89 -14.59
N GLN A 100 10.14 6.54 -13.42
CA GLN A 100 11.28 5.63 -13.33
C GLN A 100 10.88 4.22 -13.80
N ALA A 101 9.68 3.75 -13.44
CA ALA A 101 9.16 2.47 -13.90
C ALA A 101 9.04 2.40 -15.43
N ALA A 102 8.75 3.53 -16.10
CA ALA A 102 8.70 3.58 -17.56
C ALA A 102 10.02 3.17 -18.19
N ILE A 103 11.15 3.47 -17.54
CA ILE A 103 12.47 3.13 -18.02
C ILE A 103 12.83 1.67 -17.71
N TYR A 104 12.54 1.20 -16.49
CA TYR A 104 12.99 -0.11 -16.03
C TYR A 104 11.98 -1.23 -16.23
N CYS A 105 10.69 -0.88 -16.35
CA CYS A 105 9.60 -1.86 -16.57
C CYS A 105 8.96 -1.75 -17.95
N GLY A 106 9.25 -0.67 -18.67
CA GLY A 106 8.70 -0.43 -20.00
C GLY A 106 7.55 0.57 -19.99
N VAL A 107 7.44 1.33 -21.07
CA VAL A 107 6.40 2.36 -21.25
C VAL A 107 4.98 1.78 -21.16
N PRO A 108 4.66 0.61 -21.74
CA PRO A 108 3.31 0.05 -21.60
C PRO A 108 2.89 -0.21 -20.16
N ALA A 109 3.79 -0.74 -19.33
CA ALA A 109 3.51 -0.99 -17.92
C ALA A 109 3.28 0.32 -17.17
N ALA A 110 4.09 1.33 -17.42
CA ALA A 110 3.94 2.64 -16.79
C ALA A 110 2.66 3.33 -17.24
N ASN A 111 2.34 3.27 -18.53
CA ASN A 111 1.11 3.85 -19.08
C ASN A 111 -0.12 3.25 -18.37
N HIS A 112 -0.13 1.93 -18.21
CA HIS A 112 -1.20 1.24 -17.50
C HIS A 112 -1.29 1.69 -16.04
N ALA A 113 -0.15 1.81 -15.36
CA ALA A 113 -0.09 2.25 -13.97
C ALA A 113 -0.59 3.70 -13.81
N PHE A 114 -0.22 4.62 -14.71
CA PHE A 114 -0.75 5.98 -14.69
C PHE A 114 -2.27 5.99 -14.84
N ALA A 115 -2.80 5.15 -15.73
CA ALA A 115 -4.25 5.06 -15.93
C ALA A 115 -4.98 4.56 -14.68
N LEU A 116 -4.37 3.63 -13.93
CA LEU A 116 -4.94 3.12 -12.68
C LEU A 116 -4.83 4.14 -11.53
N ALA A 117 -3.71 4.85 -11.45
CA ALA A 117 -3.45 5.77 -10.35
C ALA A 117 -4.23 7.10 -10.48
N ALA A 118 -4.38 7.60 -11.69
CA ALA A 118 -4.95 8.93 -11.93
C ALA A 118 -6.32 9.14 -11.29
N PRO A 119 -7.31 8.24 -11.46
CA PRO A 119 -8.63 8.45 -10.84
C PRO A 119 -8.58 8.40 -9.31
N ILE A 120 -7.72 7.57 -8.74
CA ILE A 120 -7.57 7.48 -7.27
C ILE A 120 -7.01 8.79 -6.72
N LEU A 121 -5.97 9.30 -7.34
CA LEU A 121 -5.33 10.55 -6.90
C LEU A 121 -6.25 11.76 -7.10
N ALA A 122 -7.05 11.77 -8.17
CA ALA A 122 -8.06 12.81 -8.41
C ALA A 122 -9.13 12.79 -7.32
N GLU A 123 -9.62 11.61 -6.95
CA GLU A 123 -10.60 11.43 -5.89
C GLU A 123 -10.05 11.94 -4.55
N GLN A 124 -8.81 11.58 -4.23
CA GLN A 124 -8.17 12.03 -2.98
C GLN A 124 -7.95 13.54 -2.96
N ALA A 125 -7.61 14.14 -4.08
CA ALA A 125 -7.47 15.59 -4.20
C ALA A 125 -8.81 16.30 -3.97
N ALA A 126 -9.90 15.74 -4.49
CA ALA A 126 -11.25 16.27 -4.29
C ALA A 126 -11.66 16.21 -2.81
N GLU A 127 -11.36 15.09 -2.11
CA GLU A 127 -11.58 14.95 -0.68
C GLU A 127 -10.82 16.02 0.11
N GLY A 128 -9.53 16.21 -0.23
CA GLY A 128 -8.69 17.22 0.40
C GLY A 128 -9.20 18.63 0.19
N GLY A 129 -9.67 18.95 -1.04
CA GLY A 129 -10.27 20.22 -1.37
C GLY A 129 -11.57 20.46 -0.60
N ALA A 130 -12.43 19.45 -0.49
CA ALA A 130 -13.65 19.53 0.29
C ALA A 130 -13.36 19.76 1.78
N ASN A 131 -12.38 19.03 2.33
CA ASN A 131 -11.95 19.19 3.71
C ASN A 131 -11.34 20.57 3.98
N ALA A 132 -10.61 21.11 3.01
CA ALA A 132 -10.01 22.44 3.12
C ALA A 132 -11.07 23.56 3.06
N ALA A 133 -12.23 23.33 2.43
CA ALA A 133 -13.31 24.30 2.34
C ALA A 133 -14.14 24.38 3.63
N ASP A 134 -14.06 23.37 4.48
CA ASP A 134 -14.73 23.31 5.77
C ASP A 134 -13.91 24.05 6.84
#